data_3e490d301a6a351723a148729a4471da
#
_entry.id   3e490d301a6a351723a148729a4471da
#
_cell.length_a   1.000
_cell.length_b   1.000
_cell.length_c   1.000
_cell.angle_alpha   90.00
_cell.angle_beta   90.00
_cell.angle_gamma   90.00
#
_symmetry.space_group_name_H-M   'P 1'
#
loop_
_entity.id
_entity.type
_entity.pdbx_description
1 polymer ?
#
loop_
_entity_poly.entity_id
_entity_poly.type
_entity_poly.pdbx_seq_one_letter_code
_entity_poly.pdbx_strand_id
1 'polypeptide(L)'
;MPEVSLKLDHLNMPARDPEGLARWYEQTFGLKAERHVVRGPGVLIAFQAGEPLNRSPELHIGMRAPSMAALKEWAQKFGMEIKPGSEFNSFRILDPEGNCLEIYCQAQG
;
A
#
# COMPACT_ATOMS: atom_id res chain seq x y z
N MET A 1 25.18 -23.72 4.24
CA MET A 1 24.33 -22.54 4.47
C MET A 1 22.87 -22.93 4.39
N PRO A 2 22.14 -22.79 5.47
CA PRO A 2 20.71 -23.08 5.40
C PRO A 2 19.98 -22.07 4.53
N GLU A 3 19.00 -22.51 3.80
CA GLU A 3 18.14 -21.65 3.04
C GLU A 3 17.21 -20.90 3.98
N VAL A 4 16.84 -19.69 3.61
CA VAL A 4 15.82 -18.95 4.34
C VAL A 4 14.47 -19.59 4.08
N SER A 5 13.90 -20.18 5.10
CA SER A 5 12.60 -20.84 5.00
C SER A 5 11.44 -19.95 5.44
N LEU A 6 11.74 -18.74 5.90
CA LEU A 6 10.74 -17.77 6.30
C LEU A 6 10.55 -16.73 5.22
N LYS A 7 9.34 -16.21 5.11
CA LYS A 7 9.04 -15.11 4.20
C LYS A 7 8.09 -14.15 4.89
N LEU A 8 8.13 -12.90 4.48
CA LEU A 8 7.18 -11.91 4.98
C LEU A 8 5.80 -12.32 4.51
N ASP A 9 4.92 -12.62 5.45
CA ASP A 9 3.60 -13.13 5.15
C ASP A 9 2.54 -12.04 5.16
N HIS A 10 2.49 -11.24 6.24
CA HIS A 10 1.45 -10.24 6.38
C HIS A 10 1.92 -9.09 7.27
N LEU A 11 1.19 -7.98 7.18
CA LEU A 11 1.27 -6.88 8.12
C LEU A 11 0.02 -6.87 8.95
N ASN A 12 0.16 -6.54 10.23
CA ASN A 12 -0.95 -6.32 11.13
C ASN A 12 -0.87 -4.87 11.61
N MET A 13 -1.93 -4.11 11.37
CA MET A 13 -1.93 -2.67 11.64
C MET A 13 -3.14 -2.28 12.47
N PRO A 14 -2.97 -1.37 13.44
CA PRO A 14 -4.13 -0.85 14.18
C PRO A 14 -4.94 0.09 13.28
N ALA A 15 -6.25 0.06 13.47
CA ALA A 15 -7.18 0.91 12.74
C ALA A 15 -8.37 1.24 13.65
N ARG A 16 -8.91 2.43 13.50
CA ARG A 16 -10.11 2.82 14.25
C ARG A 16 -11.32 2.05 13.75
N ASP A 17 -11.38 1.80 12.45
CA ASP A 17 -12.45 1.02 11.82
C ASP A 17 -11.82 -0.05 10.93
N PRO A 18 -11.43 -1.20 11.51
CA PRO A 18 -10.72 -2.24 10.76
C PRO A 18 -11.46 -2.74 9.53
N GLU A 19 -12.75 -3.03 9.66
CA GLU A 19 -13.52 -3.55 8.53
C GLU A 19 -13.75 -2.48 7.46
N GLY A 20 -14.01 -1.25 7.88
CA GLY A 20 -14.17 -0.14 6.94
C GLY A 20 -12.89 0.15 6.17
N LEU A 21 -11.76 0.08 6.86
CA LEU A 21 -10.46 0.30 6.21
C LEU A 21 -10.15 -0.82 5.22
N ALA A 22 -10.45 -2.07 5.58
CA ALA A 22 -10.26 -3.18 4.65
C ALA A 22 -11.11 -3.00 3.39
N ARG A 23 -12.36 -2.56 3.53
CA ARG A 23 -13.22 -2.30 2.37
C ARG A 23 -12.69 -1.16 1.51
N TRP A 24 -12.09 -0.14 2.12
CA TRP A 24 -11.48 0.95 1.35
C TRP A 24 -10.35 0.43 0.46
N TYR A 25 -9.50 -0.44 1.02
CA TYR A 25 -8.41 -1.04 0.24
C TYR A 25 -8.95 -1.92 -0.90
N GLU A 26 -10.04 -2.65 -0.63
CA GLU A 26 -10.69 -3.45 -1.66
C GLU A 26 -11.19 -2.58 -2.81
N GLN A 27 -11.94 -1.53 -2.48
CA GLN A 27 -12.55 -0.66 -3.49
C GLN A 27 -11.52 0.17 -4.24
N THR A 28 -10.45 0.55 -3.57
CA THR A 28 -9.45 1.43 -4.15
C THR A 28 -8.47 0.68 -5.04
N PHE A 29 -8.02 -0.49 -4.61
CA PHE A 29 -6.95 -1.23 -5.29
C PHE A 29 -7.40 -2.52 -5.95
N GLY A 30 -8.66 -2.89 -5.83
CA GLY A 30 -9.14 -4.14 -6.39
C GLY A 30 -8.72 -5.37 -5.60
N LEU A 31 -8.36 -5.19 -4.34
CA LEU A 31 -8.04 -6.28 -3.44
C LEU A 31 -9.33 -6.91 -2.92
N LYS A 32 -9.20 -8.02 -2.22
CA LYS A 32 -10.37 -8.71 -1.65
C LYS A 32 -10.38 -8.51 -0.14
N ALA A 33 -11.43 -7.88 0.36
CA ALA A 33 -11.62 -7.70 1.78
C ALA A 33 -12.48 -8.82 2.33
N GLU A 34 -12.09 -9.32 3.50
CA GLU A 34 -12.85 -10.29 4.25
C GLU A 34 -12.78 -9.88 5.71
N ARG A 35 -13.85 -9.25 6.19
CA ARG A 35 -13.90 -8.65 7.52
C ARG A 35 -12.78 -7.61 7.66
N HIS A 36 -11.82 -7.83 8.56
CA HIS A 36 -10.73 -6.90 8.86
C HIS A 36 -9.44 -7.24 8.12
N VAL A 37 -9.51 -8.15 7.14
CA VAL A 37 -8.34 -8.57 6.38
C VAL A 37 -8.53 -8.23 4.92
N VAL A 38 -7.48 -7.74 4.28
CA VAL A 38 -7.49 -7.49 2.84
C VAL A 38 -6.33 -8.24 2.21
N ARG A 39 -6.61 -8.89 1.07
CA ARG A 39 -5.61 -9.74 0.40
C ARG A 39 -5.66 -9.59 -1.11
N GLY A 40 -4.54 -9.88 -1.73
CA GLY A 40 -4.37 -9.95 -3.16
C GLY A 40 -3.01 -10.52 -3.48
N PRO A 41 -2.61 -10.58 -4.75
CA PRO A 41 -1.25 -11.04 -5.09
C PRO A 41 -0.20 -10.18 -4.40
N GLY A 42 0.61 -10.80 -3.54
CA GLY A 42 1.66 -10.11 -2.80
C GLY A 42 1.18 -9.18 -1.71
N VAL A 43 -0.11 -9.22 -1.36
CA VAL A 43 -0.66 -8.34 -0.31
C VAL A 43 -1.46 -9.17 0.68
N LEU A 44 -1.18 -8.98 1.96
CA LEU A 44 -1.99 -9.51 3.04
C LEU A 44 -1.84 -8.58 4.23
N ILE A 45 -2.88 -7.82 4.52
CA ILE A 45 -2.89 -6.86 5.61
C ILE A 45 -4.10 -7.14 6.49
N ALA A 46 -3.85 -7.31 7.79
CA ALA A 46 -4.90 -7.44 8.79
C ALA A 46 -4.96 -6.16 9.60
N PHE A 47 -6.16 -5.69 9.87
CA PHE A 47 -6.37 -4.50 10.69
C PHE A 47 -6.99 -4.90 12.02
N GLN A 48 -6.49 -4.33 13.12
CA GLN A 48 -7.03 -4.57 14.46
C GLN A 48 -7.47 -3.24 15.06
N ALA A 49 -8.49 -3.28 15.91
CA ALA A 49 -8.99 -2.08 16.55
C ALA A 49 -7.89 -1.40 17.37
N GLY A 50 -7.67 -0.13 17.13
CA GLY A 50 -6.65 0.65 17.80
C GLY A 50 -6.36 1.95 17.06
N GLU A 51 -5.57 2.82 17.67
CA GLU A 51 -5.18 4.06 17.02
C GLU A 51 -4.13 3.81 15.94
N PRO A 52 -4.28 4.42 14.76
CA PRO A 52 -3.28 4.24 13.69
C PRO A 52 -1.89 4.70 14.12
N LEU A 53 -0.89 3.93 13.74
CA LEU A 53 0.51 4.22 14.08
C LEU A 53 1.31 4.76 12.89
N ASN A 54 0.83 4.52 11.67
CA ASN A 54 1.57 4.87 10.47
C ASN A 54 1.30 6.32 10.05
N ARG A 55 1.82 7.26 10.84
CA ARG A 55 1.61 8.68 10.59
C ARG A 55 2.85 9.41 10.08
N SER A 56 3.93 8.70 9.91
CA SER A 56 5.20 9.28 9.46
C SER A 56 5.45 8.90 8.01
N PRO A 57 5.95 9.84 7.19
CA PRO A 57 6.31 9.48 5.81
C PRO A 57 7.46 8.47 5.72
N GLU A 58 8.25 8.32 6.78
CA GLU A 58 9.29 7.31 6.82
C GLU A 58 8.74 5.89 6.96
N LEU A 59 7.57 5.75 7.58
CA LEU A 59 6.89 4.48 7.70
C LEU A 59 5.71 4.48 6.74
N HIS A 60 5.84 3.77 5.64
CA HIS A 60 4.78 3.74 4.64
C HIS A 60 4.61 2.34 4.06
N ILE A 61 3.44 2.10 3.48
CA ILE A 61 3.17 0.88 2.75
C ILE A 61 3.55 1.15 1.31
N GLY A 62 4.47 0.36 0.76
CA GLY A 62 4.88 0.49 -0.63
C GLY A 62 4.09 -0.44 -1.52
N MET A 63 3.52 0.10 -2.60
CA MET A 63 2.85 -0.68 -3.62
C MET A 63 3.52 -0.42 -4.96
N ARG A 64 3.87 -1.48 -5.66
CA ARG A 64 4.61 -1.38 -6.90
C ARG A 64 3.69 -1.52 -8.10
N ALA A 65 3.72 -0.52 -8.97
CA ALA A 65 3.07 -0.60 -10.26
C ALA A 65 3.98 -1.32 -11.26
N PRO A 66 3.43 -2.10 -12.18
CA PRO A 66 4.26 -2.87 -13.10
C PRO A 66 4.97 -2.05 -14.17
N SER A 67 4.52 -0.82 -14.41
CA SER A 67 5.08 0.02 -15.46
C SER A 67 4.83 1.49 -15.16
N MET A 68 5.53 2.36 -15.88
CA MET A 68 5.27 3.79 -15.79
C MET A 68 3.86 4.16 -16.26
N ALA A 69 3.37 3.46 -17.27
CA ALA A 69 2.00 3.69 -17.76
C ALA A 69 0.98 3.40 -16.67
N ALA A 70 1.15 2.27 -15.95
CA ALA A 70 0.26 1.94 -14.84
C ALA A 70 0.38 2.96 -13.70
N LEU A 71 1.60 3.40 -13.40
CA LEU A 71 1.80 4.41 -12.36
C LEU A 71 1.08 5.72 -12.71
N LYS A 72 1.13 6.13 -13.97
CA LYS A 72 0.42 7.33 -14.41
C LYS A 72 -1.09 7.21 -14.26
N GLU A 73 -1.63 6.04 -14.54
CA GLU A 73 -3.06 5.80 -14.35
C GLU A 73 -3.45 5.93 -12.88
N TRP A 74 -2.65 5.34 -11.99
CA TRP A 74 -2.90 5.46 -10.56
C TRP A 74 -2.77 6.90 -10.07
N ALA A 75 -1.74 7.60 -10.51
CA ALA A 75 -1.55 9.01 -10.14
C ALA A 75 -2.73 9.86 -10.59
N GLN A 76 -3.22 9.63 -11.80
CA GLN A 76 -4.38 10.36 -12.31
C GLN A 76 -5.63 10.08 -11.49
N LYS A 77 -5.83 8.81 -11.12
CA LYS A 77 -6.98 8.41 -10.29
C LYS A 77 -7.00 9.14 -8.95
N PHE A 78 -5.84 9.36 -8.35
CA PHE A 78 -5.71 10.04 -7.06
C PHE A 78 -5.49 11.54 -7.19
N GLY A 79 -5.35 12.06 -8.40
CA GLY A 79 -5.06 13.48 -8.61
C GLY A 79 -3.70 13.90 -8.12
N MET A 80 -2.72 13.02 -8.20
CA MET A 80 -1.37 13.26 -7.69
C MET A 80 -0.35 13.39 -8.81
N GLU A 81 0.69 14.16 -8.54
CA GLU A 81 1.82 14.27 -9.46
C GLU A 81 2.87 13.24 -9.11
N ILE A 82 3.44 12.61 -10.12
CA ILE A 82 4.52 11.66 -9.94
C ILE A 82 5.83 12.41 -9.69
N LYS A 83 6.54 12.00 -8.64
CA LYS A 83 7.88 12.49 -8.36
C LYS A 83 8.89 11.63 -9.10
N PRO A 84 9.62 12.18 -10.06
CA PRO A 84 10.67 11.39 -10.72
C PRO A 84 11.87 11.25 -9.79
N GLY A 85 12.54 10.12 -9.90
CA GLY A 85 13.74 9.84 -9.15
C GLY A 85 14.73 9.04 -9.97
N SER A 86 15.95 8.90 -9.45
CA SER A 86 16.98 8.15 -10.16
C SER A 86 16.72 6.64 -10.14
N GLU A 87 16.10 6.15 -9.09
CA GLU A 87 15.81 4.71 -8.93
C GLU A 87 14.33 4.42 -9.08
N PHE A 88 13.49 5.31 -8.59
CA PHE A 88 12.04 5.11 -8.54
C PHE A 88 11.30 6.35 -8.95
N ASN A 89 10.18 6.16 -9.63
CA ASN A 89 9.18 7.19 -9.82
C ASN A 89 8.04 6.85 -8.86
N SER A 90 7.51 7.84 -8.15
CA SER A 90 6.54 7.56 -7.09
C SER A 90 5.62 8.72 -6.81
N PHE A 91 4.55 8.41 -6.10
CA PHE A 91 3.73 9.41 -5.42
C PHE A 91 3.20 8.81 -4.14
N ARG A 92 2.76 9.66 -3.22
CA ARG A 92 2.25 9.23 -1.92
C ARG A 92 0.82 9.67 -1.74
N ILE A 93 0.05 8.83 -1.05
CA ILE A 93 -1.32 9.14 -0.67
C ILE A 93 -1.52 8.73 0.78
N LEU A 94 -2.62 9.18 1.36
CA LEU A 94 -3.04 8.75 2.69
C LEU A 94 -4.30 7.92 2.55
N ASP A 95 -4.41 6.86 3.34
CA ASP A 95 -5.66 6.14 3.42
C ASP A 95 -6.63 6.90 4.35
N PRO A 96 -7.88 6.46 4.50
CA PRO A 96 -8.85 7.20 5.34
C PRO A 96 -8.45 7.37 6.79
N GLU A 97 -7.54 6.56 7.30
CA GLU A 97 -7.09 6.67 8.68
C GLU A 97 -5.73 7.36 8.80
N GLY A 98 -5.23 7.91 7.69
CA GLY A 98 -3.99 8.67 7.71
C GLY A 98 -2.73 7.85 7.53
N ASN A 99 -2.84 6.57 7.20
CA ASN A 99 -1.66 5.78 6.89
C ASN A 99 -1.08 6.20 5.55
N CYS A 100 0.25 6.31 5.51
CA CYS A 100 0.95 6.72 4.30
C CYS A 100 1.18 5.53 3.38
N LEU A 101 0.80 5.68 2.11
CA LEU A 101 1.10 4.71 1.08
C LEU A 101 1.95 5.37 0.01
N GLU A 102 2.96 4.65 -0.46
CA GLU A 102 3.75 5.07 -1.61
C GLU A 102 3.46 4.12 -2.76
N ILE A 103 3.07 4.69 -3.90
CA ILE A 103 2.85 3.91 -5.12
C ILE A 103 3.99 4.27 -6.06
N TYR A 104 4.67 3.26 -6.57
CA TYR A 104 5.92 3.50 -7.29
C TYR A 104 6.14 2.49 -8.41
N CYS A 105 7.04 2.83 -9.31
CA CYS A 105 7.62 1.89 -10.26
C CYS A 105 9.11 2.20 -10.39
N GLN A 106 9.86 1.24 -10.90
CA GLN A 106 11.28 1.44 -11.13
C GLN A 106 11.47 2.44 -12.26
N ALA A 107 12.45 3.33 -12.09
CA ALA A 107 12.82 4.24 -13.15
C ALA A 107 13.45 3.45 -14.29
N GLN A 108 13.08 3.79 -15.52
CA GLN A 108 13.69 3.18 -16.70
C GLN A 108 15.06 3.78 -16.91
N GLY A 109 16.03 2.91 -17.06
CA GLY A 109 17.39 3.33 -17.33
C GLY A 109 17.56 3.91 -18.72
#